data_a084cddf16fa4583e1d4ef26f748c8d8
#
_entry.id   a084cddf16fa4583e1d4ef26f748c8d8
#
_cell.length_a   1.000
_cell.length_b   1.000
_cell.length_c   1.000
_cell.angle_alpha   90.00
_cell.angle_beta   90.00
_cell.angle_gamma   90.00
#
_symmetry.space_group_name_H-M   'P 1'
#
loop_
_entity.id
_entity.type
_entity.pdbx_description
1 polymer ?
#
loop_
_entity_poly.entity_id
_entity_poly.type
_entity_poly.pdbx_seq_one_letter_code
_entity_poly.pdbx_strand_id
1 'polypeptide(L)'
;MINSSLARAFVFLGLIASAQARPLALVGGRLIDGFGGHPLANSVIIIENERITAIGTVGALQVPPDAEIISTEGMDVLPGLWDCHVHTMLLGHSDYTHWDKTYPARLGGEIMPAAARQLLMAGITSARDLGAPLKESIGVRDRINRGEIPGPTLYVAGPFIQHEPYPGTENFRWGVKGAADGKAKVKQLADAGVNIIKLIDQDQMTMEEVKAVVDEAHAHKLPVVAHAHRPEEIRRGLAAGVDCFEHTGLAAAPGYPDDILKALHERTAKMSLGPLFWCPTIEGFINYKSLVENPESLDDPANYDGVPPDIAADIKQSIARPNQLAYYQITPLRAKTVAHKFKQLQESGVVMLIGTDSGIPMKFHSSSTWHELDAWVNHLDVDSMTAIRAATYWPAVMMKVDKDYGSISEGKFADIIAVRGDVLRYIDLLQHVGLIIKHGKRVK
;
A
#
# COMPACT_ATOMS: atom_id res chain seq x y z
N MET A 1 34.56 63.90 -37.51
CA MET A 1 33.20 63.44 -37.86
C MET A 1 33.16 61.91 -37.64
N ILE A 2 32.69 61.54 -36.49
CA ILE A 2 32.62 60.10 -36.10
C ILE A 2 31.11 59.83 -35.88
N ASN A 3 30.50 59.02 -36.80
CA ASN A 3 29.13 58.57 -36.70
C ASN A 3 29.03 57.35 -35.76
N SER A 4 28.35 57.47 -34.64
CA SER A 4 27.99 56.35 -33.75
C SER A 4 26.60 55.88 -34.05
N SER A 5 26.47 54.71 -34.67
CA SER A 5 25.20 53.99 -34.86
C SER A 5 24.89 53.21 -33.61
N LEU A 6 23.90 53.60 -32.83
CA LEU A 6 23.32 52.81 -31.73
C LEU A 6 22.36 51.73 -32.32
N ALA A 7 22.75 50.46 -32.24
CA ALA A 7 21.88 49.34 -32.51
C ALA A 7 20.98 49.08 -31.26
N ARG A 8 19.68 49.30 -31.37
CA ARG A 8 18.69 48.89 -30.36
C ARG A 8 18.40 47.41 -30.54
N ALA A 9 18.86 46.60 -29.59
CA ALA A 9 18.43 45.19 -29.47
C ALA A 9 17.02 45.13 -28.88
N PHE A 10 16.07 44.69 -29.66
CA PHE A 10 14.72 44.29 -29.16
C PHE A 10 14.82 42.89 -28.56
N VAL A 11 14.75 42.80 -27.24
CA VAL A 11 14.57 41.53 -26.55
C VAL A 11 13.10 41.16 -26.64
N PHE A 12 12.75 40.18 -27.49
CA PHE A 12 11.45 39.54 -27.49
C PHE A 12 11.40 38.59 -26.29
N LEU A 13 10.77 39.02 -25.18
CA LEU A 13 10.29 38.10 -24.16
C LEU A 13 9.11 37.31 -24.75
N GLY A 14 9.37 36.14 -25.26
CA GLY A 14 8.32 35.16 -25.59
C GLY A 14 7.66 34.69 -24.30
N LEU A 15 6.44 35.12 -24.03
CA LEU A 15 5.55 34.51 -23.06
C LEU A 15 5.29 33.07 -23.57
N ILE A 16 5.96 32.09 -22.99
CA ILE A 16 5.55 30.68 -23.12
C ILE A 16 4.27 30.58 -22.29
N ALA A 17 3.10 30.76 -22.91
CA ALA A 17 1.85 30.33 -22.34
C ALA A 17 1.92 28.81 -22.20
N SER A 18 2.13 28.31 -20.98
CA SER A 18 1.91 26.90 -20.69
C SER A 18 0.46 26.60 -21.04
N ALA A 19 0.22 25.77 -22.05
CA ALA A 19 -1.11 25.28 -22.34
C ALA A 19 -1.62 24.61 -21.06
N GLN A 20 -2.57 25.25 -20.38
CA GLN A 20 -3.21 24.69 -19.20
C GLN A 20 -3.92 23.41 -19.64
N ALA A 21 -3.65 22.29 -18.96
CA ALA A 21 -4.33 21.04 -19.29
C ALA A 21 -5.86 21.26 -19.13
N ARG A 22 -6.64 20.69 -20.07
CA ARG A 22 -8.10 20.77 -20.00
C ARG A 22 -8.58 20.16 -18.70
N PRO A 23 -9.56 20.75 -18.00
CA PRO A 23 -10.19 20.13 -16.83
C PRO A 23 -10.75 18.75 -17.17
N LEU A 24 -10.75 17.85 -16.21
CA LEU A 24 -11.41 16.55 -16.31
C LEU A 24 -12.63 16.56 -15.40
N ALA A 25 -13.78 16.09 -15.88
CA ALA A 25 -15.00 15.98 -15.09
C ALA A 25 -15.50 14.53 -15.05
N LEU A 26 -15.64 13.96 -13.85
CA LEU A 26 -16.32 12.70 -13.62
C LEU A 26 -17.78 12.98 -13.29
N VAL A 27 -18.74 12.43 -14.06
CA VAL A 27 -20.15 12.86 -14.01
C VAL A 27 -21.10 11.68 -13.90
N GLY A 28 -22.04 11.74 -12.95
CA GLY A 28 -23.20 10.86 -12.85
C GLY A 28 -23.04 9.66 -11.90
N GLY A 29 -21.86 9.42 -11.36
CA GLY A 29 -21.60 8.31 -10.45
C GLY A 29 -22.12 8.52 -9.04
N ARG A 30 -22.09 7.46 -8.24
CA ARG A 30 -22.31 7.52 -6.78
C ARG A 30 -20.96 7.68 -6.09
N LEU A 31 -20.72 8.86 -5.49
CA LEU A 31 -19.47 9.16 -4.80
C LEU A 31 -19.47 8.57 -3.38
N ILE A 32 -18.49 7.74 -3.07
CA ILE A 32 -18.10 7.29 -1.74
C ILE A 32 -16.79 8.00 -1.41
N ASP A 33 -16.87 9.08 -0.63
CA ASP A 33 -15.76 10.03 -0.46
C ASP A 33 -14.57 9.55 0.39
N GLY A 34 -14.73 8.44 1.10
CA GLY A 34 -13.72 7.88 2.01
C GLY A 34 -13.85 8.34 3.48
N PHE A 35 -14.68 9.32 3.78
CA PHE A 35 -14.90 9.77 5.17
C PHE A 35 -15.88 8.89 5.96
N GLY A 36 -16.67 8.08 5.29
CA GLY A 36 -17.63 7.17 5.93
C GLY A 36 -19.04 7.74 6.08
N GLY A 37 -19.33 8.85 5.41
CA GLY A 37 -20.66 9.42 5.31
C GLY A 37 -21.56 8.69 4.29
N HIS A 38 -22.80 9.18 4.13
CA HIS A 38 -23.69 8.68 3.09
C HIS A 38 -23.14 9.01 1.69
N PRO A 39 -23.13 8.05 0.76
CA PRO A 39 -22.70 8.30 -0.61
C PRO A 39 -23.52 9.39 -1.31
N LEU A 40 -22.86 10.25 -2.11
CA LEU A 40 -23.49 11.29 -2.90
C LEU A 40 -23.88 10.74 -4.28
N ALA A 41 -25.19 10.64 -4.55
CA ALA A 41 -25.68 10.19 -5.85
C ALA A 41 -25.55 11.28 -6.92
N ASN A 42 -25.42 10.86 -8.20
CA ASN A 42 -25.29 11.76 -9.35
C ASN A 42 -24.18 12.81 -9.16
N SER A 43 -23.03 12.37 -8.66
CA SER A 43 -21.90 13.25 -8.36
C SER A 43 -21.28 13.86 -9.62
N VAL A 44 -20.73 15.06 -9.45
CA VAL A 44 -19.83 15.73 -10.38
C VAL A 44 -18.54 16.04 -9.64
N ILE A 45 -17.41 15.59 -10.18
CA ILE A 45 -16.08 15.85 -9.62
C ILE A 45 -15.26 16.54 -10.70
N ILE A 46 -14.82 17.77 -10.43
CA ILE A 46 -13.96 18.54 -11.33
C ILE A 46 -12.52 18.40 -10.90
N ILE A 47 -11.65 18.11 -11.85
CA ILE A 47 -10.22 17.90 -11.64
C ILE A 47 -9.47 18.85 -12.57
N GLU A 48 -8.58 19.66 -12.00
CA GLU A 48 -7.68 20.53 -12.74
C GLU A 48 -6.23 20.19 -12.40
N ASN A 49 -5.44 19.94 -13.42
CA ASN A 49 -4.11 19.40 -13.27
C ASN A 49 -4.11 18.08 -12.48
N GLU A 50 -3.58 18.08 -11.26
CA GLU A 50 -3.48 16.88 -10.42
C GLU A 50 -4.50 16.86 -9.28
N ARG A 51 -5.34 17.94 -9.12
CA ARG A 51 -6.15 18.12 -7.91
C ARG A 51 -7.64 18.24 -8.21
N ILE A 52 -8.42 17.81 -7.23
CA ILE A 52 -9.87 18.01 -7.21
C ILE A 52 -10.14 19.47 -6.86
N THR A 53 -10.86 20.18 -7.74
CA THR A 53 -11.16 21.61 -7.56
C THR A 53 -12.60 21.87 -7.16
N ALA A 54 -13.54 20.98 -7.50
CA ALA A 54 -14.92 21.09 -7.07
C ALA A 54 -15.61 19.74 -7.01
N ILE A 55 -16.57 19.61 -6.08
CA ILE A 55 -17.44 18.45 -5.92
C ILE A 55 -18.88 18.93 -5.77
N GLY A 56 -19.80 18.31 -6.51
CA GLY A 56 -21.23 18.61 -6.44
C GLY A 56 -22.07 17.54 -7.09
N THR A 57 -23.26 17.91 -7.55
CA THR A 57 -24.18 16.99 -8.23
C THR A 57 -24.59 17.52 -9.59
N VAL A 58 -25.02 16.60 -10.46
CA VAL A 58 -25.57 16.93 -11.77
C VAL A 58 -26.74 17.92 -11.59
N GLY A 59 -26.70 19.02 -12.34
CA GLY A 59 -27.67 20.09 -12.27
C GLY A 59 -27.37 21.18 -11.22
N ALA A 60 -26.51 20.92 -10.21
CA ALA A 60 -26.10 21.90 -9.21
C ALA A 60 -24.68 22.45 -9.46
N LEU A 61 -23.73 21.59 -9.81
CA LEU A 61 -22.38 22.01 -10.20
C LEU A 61 -22.26 22.10 -11.72
N GLN A 62 -21.85 23.24 -12.24
CA GLN A 62 -21.60 23.43 -13.66
C GLN A 62 -20.24 22.83 -14.04
N VAL A 63 -20.23 21.98 -15.06
CA VAL A 63 -19.01 21.46 -15.64
C VAL A 63 -18.40 22.53 -16.56
N PRO A 64 -17.10 22.83 -16.48
CA PRO A 64 -16.43 23.75 -17.39
C PRO A 64 -16.69 23.35 -18.86
N PRO A 65 -16.97 24.29 -19.76
CA PRO A 65 -17.37 23.97 -21.15
C PRO A 65 -16.26 23.33 -21.98
N ASP A 66 -15.02 23.49 -21.56
CA ASP A 66 -13.82 22.89 -22.17
C ASP A 66 -13.34 21.60 -21.48
N ALA A 67 -14.04 21.15 -20.44
CA ALA A 67 -13.66 19.95 -19.73
C ALA A 67 -13.81 18.67 -20.57
N GLU A 68 -12.89 17.74 -20.40
CA GLU A 68 -13.09 16.36 -20.80
C GLU A 68 -14.07 15.70 -19.83
N ILE A 69 -15.19 15.17 -20.35
CA ILE A 69 -16.22 14.53 -19.53
C ILE A 69 -16.06 13.02 -19.61
N ILE A 70 -15.91 12.36 -18.43
CA ILE A 70 -16.01 10.90 -18.29
C ILE A 70 -17.33 10.61 -17.55
N SER A 71 -18.23 9.88 -18.23
CA SER A 71 -19.45 9.39 -17.56
C SER A 71 -19.09 8.27 -16.59
N THR A 72 -19.55 8.43 -15.35
CA THR A 72 -19.49 7.43 -14.29
C THR A 72 -20.87 6.91 -13.91
N GLU A 73 -21.89 7.10 -14.77
CA GLU A 73 -23.23 6.58 -14.54
C GLU A 73 -23.24 5.07 -14.29
N GLY A 74 -23.94 4.63 -13.24
CA GLY A 74 -24.00 3.25 -12.80
C GLY A 74 -22.72 2.73 -12.16
N MET A 75 -21.80 3.64 -11.80
CA MET A 75 -20.55 3.30 -11.10
C MET A 75 -20.52 3.93 -9.70
N ASP A 76 -19.88 3.23 -8.79
CA ASP A 76 -19.36 3.82 -7.56
C ASP A 76 -18.00 4.45 -7.83
N VAL A 77 -17.84 5.69 -7.36
CA VAL A 77 -16.61 6.48 -7.46
C VAL A 77 -16.00 6.57 -6.06
N LEU A 78 -14.77 6.08 -5.91
CA LEU A 78 -14.07 5.97 -4.62
C LEU A 78 -12.68 6.61 -4.70
N PRO A 79 -12.08 6.98 -3.55
CA PRO A 79 -10.65 7.24 -3.51
C PRO A 79 -9.89 6.02 -4.02
N GLY A 80 -8.76 6.25 -4.69
CA GLY A 80 -7.86 5.17 -5.05
C GLY A 80 -7.44 4.37 -3.83
N LEU A 81 -7.39 3.06 -3.96
CA LEU A 81 -7.08 2.15 -2.86
C LEU A 81 -5.62 2.26 -2.42
N TRP A 82 -5.40 1.92 -1.17
CA TRP A 82 -4.07 1.68 -0.59
C TRP A 82 -3.89 0.20 -0.31
N ASP A 83 -2.67 -0.29 -0.55
CA ASP A 83 -2.18 -1.53 0.04
C ASP A 83 -1.07 -1.18 1.03
N CYS A 84 -1.33 -1.43 2.31
CA CYS A 84 -0.42 -1.03 3.38
C CYS A 84 0.74 -2.00 3.62
N HIS A 85 0.80 -3.11 2.89
CA HIS A 85 1.85 -4.10 3.04
C HIS A 85 2.09 -4.85 1.73
N VAL A 86 3.07 -4.39 0.96
CA VAL A 86 3.50 -5.06 -0.26
C VAL A 86 5.01 -5.31 -0.25
N HIS A 87 5.47 -6.26 -1.06
CA HIS A 87 6.87 -6.53 -1.35
C HIS A 87 7.08 -6.47 -2.86
N THR A 88 7.34 -5.27 -3.39
CA THR A 88 7.49 -5.08 -4.85
C THR A 88 8.69 -5.82 -5.43
N MET A 89 9.66 -6.22 -4.62
CA MET A 89 10.78 -7.08 -5.02
C MET A 89 10.41 -8.53 -5.30
N LEU A 90 9.16 -8.95 -4.99
CA LEU A 90 8.65 -10.31 -5.14
C LEU A 90 7.42 -10.30 -6.07
N LEU A 91 7.17 -11.44 -6.76
CA LEU A 91 6.05 -11.60 -7.71
C LEU A 91 5.31 -12.95 -7.52
N GLY A 92 5.19 -13.42 -6.28
CA GLY A 92 4.45 -14.65 -5.99
C GLY A 92 5.24 -15.96 -6.14
N HIS A 93 6.53 -15.91 -6.42
CA HIS A 93 7.40 -17.08 -6.55
C HIS A 93 7.54 -17.85 -5.23
N SER A 94 7.49 -19.19 -5.25
CA SER A 94 7.45 -20.01 -4.04
C SER A 94 8.80 -20.29 -3.37
N ASP A 95 9.92 -20.10 -4.07
CA ASP A 95 11.27 -20.37 -3.57
C ASP A 95 12.07 -19.08 -3.42
N TYR A 96 12.14 -18.54 -2.21
CA TYR A 96 12.91 -17.34 -1.90
C TYR A 96 14.42 -17.51 -2.15
N THR A 97 14.97 -18.71 -1.85
CA THR A 97 16.42 -18.95 -2.04
C THR A 97 16.81 -18.91 -3.52
N HIS A 98 15.95 -19.47 -4.38
CA HIS A 98 16.13 -19.39 -5.82
C HIS A 98 15.98 -17.94 -6.30
N TRP A 99 14.93 -17.25 -5.86
CA TRP A 99 14.62 -15.87 -6.24
C TRP A 99 15.75 -14.92 -5.90
N ASP A 100 16.20 -14.95 -4.64
CA ASP A 100 17.24 -14.04 -4.13
C ASP A 100 18.62 -14.27 -4.78
N LYS A 101 18.88 -15.46 -5.31
CA LYS A 101 20.11 -15.76 -6.06
C LYS A 101 20.00 -15.40 -7.53
N THR A 102 18.83 -15.59 -8.15
CA THR A 102 18.68 -15.51 -9.60
C THR A 102 18.41 -14.09 -10.07
N TYR A 103 17.61 -13.32 -9.33
CA TYR A 103 17.02 -12.07 -9.83
C TYR A 103 17.50 -10.74 -9.24
N PRO A 104 18.52 -10.63 -8.36
CA PRO A 104 18.91 -9.37 -7.76
C PRO A 104 19.20 -8.24 -8.77
N ALA A 105 19.85 -8.58 -9.89
CA ALA A 105 20.20 -7.62 -10.94
C ALA A 105 18.98 -7.11 -11.74
N ARG A 106 17.84 -7.80 -11.66
CA ARG A 106 16.60 -7.49 -12.41
C ARG A 106 15.56 -6.75 -11.57
N LEU A 107 15.76 -6.62 -10.25
CA LEU A 107 14.80 -6.03 -9.32
C LEU A 107 14.36 -4.63 -9.75
N GLY A 108 15.27 -3.68 -9.83
CA GLY A 108 14.95 -2.29 -10.13
C GLY A 108 14.55 -2.01 -11.58
N GLY A 109 14.98 -2.86 -12.53
CA GLY A 109 14.73 -2.68 -13.96
C GLY A 109 13.44 -3.30 -14.47
N GLU A 110 13.04 -4.44 -13.90
CA GLU A 110 11.98 -5.29 -14.46
C GLU A 110 10.95 -5.71 -13.40
N ILE A 111 11.36 -6.29 -12.29
CA ILE A 111 10.49 -6.92 -11.29
C ILE A 111 9.65 -5.89 -10.53
N MET A 112 10.31 -4.93 -9.88
CA MET A 112 9.61 -3.91 -9.10
C MET A 112 8.75 -2.97 -9.97
N PRO A 113 9.16 -2.59 -11.20
CA PRO A 113 8.27 -1.90 -12.14
C PRO A 113 7.03 -2.72 -12.55
N ALA A 114 7.16 -4.03 -12.76
CA ALA A 114 6.02 -4.90 -13.05
C ALA A 114 5.06 -4.97 -11.84
N ALA A 115 5.57 -5.18 -10.64
CA ALA A 115 4.80 -5.15 -9.40
C ALA A 115 4.04 -3.83 -9.22
N ALA A 116 4.72 -2.70 -9.41
CA ALA A 116 4.12 -1.37 -9.31
C ALA A 116 3.00 -1.15 -10.36
N ARG A 117 3.20 -1.62 -11.59
CA ARG A 117 2.20 -1.58 -12.64
C ARG A 117 0.97 -2.43 -12.27
N GLN A 118 1.16 -3.66 -11.80
CA GLN A 118 0.07 -4.55 -11.38
C GLN A 118 -0.76 -3.93 -10.26
N LEU A 119 -0.14 -3.36 -9.23
CA LEU A 119 -0.82 -2.62 -8.17
C LEU A 119 -1.69 -1.50 -8.76
N LEU A 120 -1.12 -0.63 -9.59
CA LEU A 120 -1.87 0.48 -10.16
C LEU A 120 -3.04 0.02 -11.01
N MET A 121 -2.87 -1.01 -11.86
CA MET A 121 -3.91 -1.54 -12.73
C MET A 121 -5.04 -2.24 -11.97
N ALA A 122 -4.78 -2.68 -10.73
CA ALA A 122 -5.79 -3.18 -9.78
C ALA A 122 -6.51 -2.06 -8.99
N GLY A 123 -6.19 -0.77 -9.23
CA GLY A 123 -6.82 0.36 -8.55
C GLY A 123 -6.12 0.81 -7.28
N ILE A 124 -4.94 0.25 -6.98
CA ILE A 124 -4.11 0.67 -5.84
C ILE A 124 -3.30 1.89 -6.29
N THR A 125 -3.67 3.07 -5.79
CA THR A 125 -3.01 4.34 -6.15
C THR A 125 -1.90 4.73 -5.18
N SER A 126 -1.84 4.09 -4.02
CA SER A 126 -0.78 4.25 -3.02
C SER A 126 -0.46 2.92 -2.36
N ALA A 127 0.81 2.67 -2.01
CA ALA A 127 1.21 1.43 -1.34
C ALA A 127 2.42 1.64 -0.42
N ARG A 128 2.51 0.83 0.65
CA ARG A 128 3.70 0.74 1.50
C ARG A 128 4.52 -0.48 1.09
N ASP A 129 5.68 -0.26 0.49
CA ASP A 129 6.66 -1.31 0.20
C ASP A 129 7.55 -1.53 1.43
N LEU A 130 7.27 -2.61 2.15
CA LEU A 130 7.82 -2.86 3.48
C LEU A 130 9.05 -3.76 3.47
N GLY A 131 9.83 -3.74 2.39
CA GLY A 131 11.13 -4.39 2.39
C GLY A 131 11.65 -4.73 1.00
N ALA A 132 12.77 -4.09 0.63
CA ALA A 132 13.51 -4.36 -0.60
C ALA A 132 14.92 -3.73 -0.48
N PRO A 133 15.88 -4.02 -1.39
CA PRO A 133 17.15 -3.35 -1.41
C PRO A 133 17.00 -1.83 -1.55
N LEU A 134 17.78 -1.08 -0.77
CA LEU A 134 17.61 0.37 -0.60
C LEU A 134 17.65 1.15 -1.93
N LYS A 135 18.64 0.88 -2.75
CA LYS A 135 18.85 1.58 -4.03
C LYS A 135 17.69 1.34 -4.99
N GLU A 136 17.24 0.11 -5.09
CA GLU A 136 16.16 -0.32 -5.97
C GLU A 136 14.82 0.27 -5.52
N SER A 137 14.52 0.23 -4.22
CA SER A 137 13.31 0.83 -3.62
C SER A 137 13.21 2.32 -3.94
N ILE A 138 14.25 3.08 -3.62
CA ILE A 138 14.31 4.53 -3.88
C ILE A 138 14.23 4.80 -5.38
N GLY A 139 15.01 4.07 -6.18
CA GLY A 139 15.09 4.26 -7.63
C GLY A 139 13.75 4.04 -8.34
N VAL A 140 13.02 2.99 -7.98
CA VAL A 140 11.69 2.68 -8.57
C VAL A 140 10.65 3.70 -8.13
N ARG A 141 10.57 4.03 -6.84
CA ARG A 141 9.69 5.09 -6.33
C ARG A 141 9.90 6.40 -7.07
N ASP A 142 11.16 6.83 -7.21
CA ASP A 142 11.48 8.11 -7.82
C ASP A 142 11.18 8.13 -9.33
N ARG A 143 11.33 7.00 -10.04
CA ARG A 143 10.88 6.86 -11.44
C ARG A 143 9.38 6.97 -11.59
N ILE A 144 8.61 6.38 -10.66
CA ILE A 144 7.15 6.53 -10.62
C ILE A 144 6.78 8.00 -10.40
N ASN A 145 7.42 8.66 -9.41
CA ASN A 145 7.16 10.06 -9.09
C ASN A 145 7.46 11.02 -10.24
N ARG A 146 8.43 10.68 -11.10
CA ARG A 146 8.73 11.45 -12.33
C ARG A 146 7.85 11.04 -13.53
N GLY A 147 6.97 10.05 -13.38
CA GLY A 147 6.11 9.55 -14.45
C GLY A 147 6.84 8.74 -15.53
N GLU A 148 8.06 8.26 -15.25
CA GLU A 148 8.84 7.43 -16.18
C GLU A 148 8.30 6.00 -16.31
N ILE A 149 7.69 5.49 -15.24
CA ILE A 149 7.02 4.19 -15.20
C ILE A 149 5.68 4.33 -14.48
N PRO A 150 4.67 3.53 -14.85
CA PRO A 150 3.39 3.50 -14.15
C PRO A 150 3.53 2.84 -12.77
N GLY A 151 2.83 3.36 -11.79
CA GLY A 151 2.78 2.79 -10.45
C GLY A 151 2.01 3.65 -9.46
N PRO A 152 1.74 3.11 -8.26
CA PRO A 152 1.16 3.87 -7.15
C PRO A 152 2.18 4.86 -6.56
N THR A 153 1.72 5.81 -5.75
CA THR A 153 2.59 6.52 -4.83
C THR A 153 3.19 5.49 -3.86
N LEU A 154 4.49 5.20 -3.96
CA LEU A 154 5.15 4.23 -3.11
C LEU A 154 5.75 4.91 -1.86
N TYR A 155 5.42 4.36 -0.69
CA TYR A 155 6.06 4.65 0.58
C TYR A 155 6.99 3.50 0.91
N VAL A 156 8.29 3.71 0.74
CA VAL A 156 9.28 2.63 0.80
C VAL A 156 10.00 2.58 2.14
N ALA A 157 10.19 1.38 2.68
CA ALA A 157 11.01 1.15 3.87
C ALA A 157 12.48 0.93 3.53
N GLY A 158 12.80 0.46 2.32
CA GLY A 158 14.12 -0.08 2.04
C GLY A 158 14.35 -1.39 2.81
N PRO A 159 15.58 -1.67 3.27
CA PRO A 159 15.88 -2.87 4.03
C PRO A 159 15.11 -3.00 5.35
N PHE A 160 14.75 -4.23 5.70
CA PHE A 160 14.27 -4.56 7.05
C PHE A 160 15.37 -4.30 8.08
N ILE A 161 14.98 -3.86 9.27
CA ILE A 161 15.86 -3.82 10.45
C ILE A 161 15.52 -5.01 11.36
N GLN A 162 16.52 -5.80 11.70
CA GLN A 162 16.39 -7.00 12.53
C GLN A 162 17.65 -7.27 13.35
N HIS A 163 17.65 -8.33 14.16
CA HIS A 163 18.83 -8.72 14.96
C HIS A 163 20.00 -9.15 14.07
N GLU A 164 19.76 -10.15 13.22
CA GLU A 164 20.75 -10.71 12.31
C GLU A 164 20.12 -11.07 10.95
N PRO A 165 20.72 -10.67 9.82
CA PRO A 165 20.18 -11.01 8.51
C PRO A 165 20.31 -12.51 8.25
N TYR A 166 19.38 -13.07 7.47
CA TYR A 166 19.52 -14.43 6.98
C TYR A 166 20.64 -14.47 5.93
N PRO A 167 21.44 -15.53 5.88
CA PRO A 167 22.55 -15.62 4.93
C PRO A 167 22.10 -15.40 3.49
N GLY A 168 22.79 -14.49 2.78
CA GLY A 168 22.51 -14.14 1.38
C GLY A 168 21.41 -13.09 1.18
N THR A 169 20.88 -12.50 2.25
CA THR A 169 19.82 -11.48 2.18
C THR A 169 20.25 -10.11 2.71
N GLU A 170 21.53 -9.91 2.93
CA GLU A 170 22.13 -8.73 3.58
C GLU A 170 21.86 -7.42 2.80
N ASN A 171 21.54 -7.50 1.52
CA ASN A 171 21.20 -6.37 0.67
C ASN A 171 19.84 -5.74 1.01
N PHE A 172 18.91 -6.51 1.62
CA PHE A 172 17.60 -6.02 2.04
C PHE A 172 17.21 -6.39 3.49
N ARG A 173 18.14 -6.97 4.26
CA ARG A 173 17.99 -7.27 5.69
C ARG A 173 19.19 -6.74 6.44
N TRP A 174 18.99 -5.75 7.31
CA TRP A 174 20.07 -5.12 8.05
C TRP A 174 20.04 -5.54 9.52
N GLY A 175 21.07 -6.28 9.94
CA GLY A 175 21.25 -6.68 11.32
C GLY A 175 21.69 -5.53 12.20
N VAL A 176 21.26 -5.51 13.47
CA VAL A 176 21.62 -4.50 14.47
C VAL A 176 22.51 -5.10 15.55
N LYS A 177 23.63 -4.44 15.86
CA LYS A 177 24.59 -4.81 16.90
C LYS A 177 24.75 -3.68 17.92
N GLY A 178 23.80 -3.60 18.84
CA GLY A 178 23.74 -2.54 19.86
C GLY A 178 22.98 -1.28 19.40
N ALA A 179 22.58 -0.48 20.39
CA ALA A 179 21.75 0.72 20.18
C ALA A 179 22.37 1.76 19.24
N ALA A 180 23.69 1.96 19.32
CA ALA A 180 24.40 2.93 18.47
C ALA A 180 24.36 2.52 16.99
N ASP A 181 24.52 1.22 16.69
CA ASP A 181 24.42 0.70 15.33
C ASP A 181 22.99 0.79 14.79
N GLY A 182 21.97 0.50 15.63
CA GLY A 182 20.56 0.68 15.29
C GLY A 182 20.26 2.12 14.85
N LYS A 183 20.68 3.11 15.62
CA LYS A 183 20.53 4.53 15.28
C LYS A 183 21.26 4.89 13.98
N ALA A 184 22.50 4.42 13.79
CA ALA A 184 23.26 4.70 12.58
C ALA A 184 22.56 4.17 11.34
N LYS A 185 21.98 2.98 11.38
CA LYS A 185 21.21 2.38 10.27
C LYS A 185 19.92 3.14 9.97
N VAL A 186 19.17 3.52 10.99
CA VAL A 186 17.97 4.36 10.81
C VAL A 186 18.34 5.69 10.18
N LYS A 187 19.41 6.34 10.68
CA LYS A 187 19.91 7.58 10.07
C LYS A 187 20.29 7.38 8.61
N GLN A 188 20.96 6.29 8.26
CA GLN A 188 21.32 5.97 6.86
C GLN A 188 20.06 5.82 5.98
N LEU A 189 19.03 5.14 6.47
CA LEU A 189 17.74 5.01 5.76
C LEU A 189 17.05 6.37 5.59
N ALA A 190 17.02 7.17 6.66
CA ALA A 190 16.43 8.51 6.64
C ALA A 190 17.16 9.44 5.67
N ASP A 191 18.49 9.45 5.68
CA ASP A 191 19.33 10.24 4.76
C ASP A 191 19.12 9.80 3.29
N ALA A 192 18.84 8.51 3.04
CA ALA A 192 18.49 8.01 1.71
C ALA A 192 17.06 8.37 1.29
N GLY A 193 16.23 8.88 2.21
CA GLY A 193 14.88 9.35 1.92
C GLY A 193 13.82 8.25 1.92
N VAL A 194 13.96 7.20 2.75
CA VAL A 194 12.86 6.26 2.99
C VAL A 194 11.66 6.97 3.65
N ASN A 195 10.51 6.37 3.59
CA ASN A 195 9.26 6.95 4.10
C ASN A 195 8.82 6.32 5.41
N ILE A 196 9.38 5.16 5.77
CA ILE A 196 8.94 4.34 6.89
C ILE A 196 10.08 3.39 7.31
N ILE A 197 10.12 2.98 8.56
CA ILE A 197 11.06 1.98 9.05
C ILE A 197 10.31 0.67 9.31
N LYS A 198 10.83 -0.45 8.80
CA LYS A 198 10.28 -1.79 9.03
C LYS A 198 11.17 -2.59 9.97
N LEU A 199 10.61 -3.02 11.10
CA LEU A 199 11.19 -3.98 12.02
C LEU A 199 10.66 -5.39 11.76
N ILE A 200 11.54 -6.38 11.81
CA ILE A 200 11.20 -7.81 11.84
C ILE A 200 12.03 -8.52 12.91
N ASP A 201 11.51 -9.63 13.43
CA ASP A 201 12.20 -10.44 14.44
C ASP A 201 12.72 -9.61 15.64
N GLN A 202 12.01 -8.52 15.99
CA GLN A 202 12.42 -7.62 17.08
C GLN A 202 12.41 -8.29 18.46
N ASP A 203 11.83 -9.47 18.61
CA ASP A 203 11.94 -10.30 19.79
C ASP A 203 13.35 -10.91 19.99
N GLN A 204 14.17 -10.91 18.94
CA GLN A 204 15.57 -11.33 19.02
C GLN A 204 16.52 -10.18 19.36
N MET A 205 16.08 -8.91 19.20
CA MET A 205 16.82 -7.71 19.57
C MET A 205 16.69 -7.44 21.06
N THR A 206 17.64 -6.75 21.66
CA THR A 206 17.46 -6.23 23.03
C THR A 206 16.44 -5.09 23.05
N MET A 207 15.80 -4.84 24.20
CA MET A 207 14.88 -3.69 24.34
C MET A 207 15.56 -2.35 24.05
N GLU A 208 16.85 -2.22 24.41
CA GLU A 208 17.65 -1.04 24.14
C GLU A 208 17.84 -0.81 22.63
N GLU A 209 18.10 -1.88 21.86
CA GLU A 209 18.22 -1.81 20.38
C GLU A 209 16.90 -1.42 19.74
N VAL A 210 15.79 -2.09 20.10
CA VAL A 210 14.47 -1.79 19.52
C VAL A 210 14.08 -0.34 19.83
N LYS A 211 14.26 0.09 21.08
CA LYS A 211 13.96 1.47 21.47
C LYS A 211 14.83 2.49 20.75
N ALA A 212 16.12 2.20 20.57
CA ALA A 212 17.04 3.09 19.84
C ALA A 212 16.64 3.25 18.38
N VAL A 213 16.18 2.17 17.70
CA VAL A 213 15.66 2.22 16.34
C VAL A 213 14.39 3.07 16.27
N VAL A 214 13.42 2.85 17.17
CA VAL A 214 12.15 3.59 17.19
C VAL A 214 12.36 5.07 17.49
N ASP A 215 13.13 5.39 18.52
CA ASP A 215 13.41 6.78 18.92
C ASP A 215 14.11 7.56 17.80
N GLU A 216 15.09 6.94 17.12
CA GLU A 216 15.79 7.57 16.02
C GLU A 216 14.87 7.77 14.79
N ALA A 217 14.04 6.77 14.46
CA ALA A 217 13.04 6.90 13.39
C ALA A 217 12.09 8.08 13.67
N HIS A 218 11.57 8.17 14.88
CA HIS A 218 10.69 9.26 15.29
C HIS A 218 11.38 10.62 15.29
N ALA A 219 12.69 10.70 15.64
CA ALA A 219 13.48 11.92 15.53
C ALA A 219 13.56 12.42 14.08
N HIS A 220 13.59 11.49 13.11
CA HIS A 220 13.51 11.77 11.67
C HIS A 220 12.06 11.88 11.13
N LYS A 221 11.04 11.84 12.01
CA LYS A 221 9.61 11.86 11.65
C LYS A 221 9.15 10.67 10.78
N LEU A 222 9.88 9.58 10.83
CA LEU A 222 9.55 8.34 10.14
C LEU A 222 8.68 7.47 11.04
N PRO A 223 7.53 6.98 10.57
CA PRO A 223 6.77 5.97 11.30
C PRO A 223 7.53 4.64 11.32
N VAL A 224 7.27 3.84 12.35
CA VAL A 224 7.86 2.51 12.51
C VAL A 224 6.76 1.46 12.47
N VAL A 225 6.92 0.46 11.61
CA VAL A 225 6.05 -0.71 11.55
C VAL A 225 6.81 -1.97 11.91
N ALA A 226 6.16 -2.89 12.61
CA ALA A 226 6.82 -4.07 13.17
C ALA A 226 6.02 -5.36 12.93
N HIS A 227 6.70 -6.46 12.68
CA HIS A 227 6.08 -7.80 12.67
C HIS A 227 5.37 -8.09 13.98
N ALA A 228 4.31 -8.89 13.92
CA ALA A 228 3.53 -9.37 15.06
C ALA A 228 3.26 -10.89 14.95
N HIS A 229 4.27 -11.67 14.59
CA HIS A 229 4.14 -13.13 14.47
C HIS A 229 4.26 -13.85 15.80
N ARG A 230 4.96 -13.26 16.76
CA ARG A 230 5.21 -13.81 18.11
C ARG A 230 4.78 -12.83 19.20
N PRO A 231 4.31 -13.34 20.36
CA PRO A 231 3.86 -12.47 21.44
C PRO A 231 4.93 -11.46 21.89
N GLU A 232 6.20 -11.89 21.91
CA GLU A 232 7.29 -11.03 22.36
C GLU A 232 7.61 -9.90 21.36
N GLU A 233 7.40 -10.12 20.07
CA GLU A 233 7.49 -9.05 19.08
C GLU A 233 6.50 -7.91 19.39
N ILE A 234 5.26 -8.28 19.75
CA ILE A 234 4.23 -7.30 20.12
C ILE A 234 4.60 -6.57 21.41
N ARG A 235 5.03 -7.30 22.45
CA ARG A 235 5.43 -6.70 23.72
C ARG A 235 6.55 -5.66 23.55
N ARG A 236 7.60 -6.03 22.83
CA ARG A 236 8.74 -5.13 22.57
C ARG A 236 8.34 -3.96 21.68
N GLY A 237 7.56 -4.19 20.64
CA GLY A 237 7.06 -3.13 19.79
C GLY A 237 6.20 -2.12 20.56
N LEU A 238 5.26 -2.58 21.40
CA LEU A 238 4.46 -1.71 22.27
C LEU A 238 5.32 -0.92 23.26
N ALA A 239 6.27 -1.58 23.90
CA ALA A 239 7.15 -0.94 24.88
C ALA A 239 8.10 0.08 24.23
N ALA A 240 8.50 -0.14 22.97
CA ALA A 240 9.34 0.78 22.22
C ALA A 240 8.55 1.93 21.58
N GLY A 241 7.23 1.77 21.37
CA GLY A 241 6.36 2.79 20.82
C GLY A 241 6.23 2.74 19.28
N VAL A 242 6.18 1.55 18.69
CA VAL A 242 5.90 1.40 17.23
C VAL A 242 4.53 1.97 16.88
N ASP A 243 4.38 2.41 15.63
CA ASP A 243 3.16 3.08 15.14
C ASP A 243 2.15 2.10 14.55
N CYS A 244 2.63 0.95 14.00
CA CYS A 244 1.79 -0.04 13.38
C CYS A 244 2.37 -1.44 13.56
N PHE A 245 1.50 -2.43 13.78
CA PHE A 245 1.85 -3.84 13.69
C PHE A 245 1.36 -4.47 12.40
N GLU A 246 2.11 -5.46 11.93
CA GLU A 246 1.84 -6.17 10.69
C GLU A 246 1.52 -7.64 11.00
N HIS A 247 0.53 -8.20 10.30
CA HIS A 247 0.03 -9.57 10.40
C HIS A 247 -0.85 -9.86 11.62
N THR A 248 -1.68 -10.88 11.52
CA THR A 248 -2.43 -11.44 12.67
C THR A 248 -1.61 -12.43 13.47
N GLY A 249 -0.51 -12.94 12.92
CA GLY A 249 0.50 -13.77 13.56
C GLY A 249 -0.02 -14.90 14.47
N LEU A 250 0.82 -15.29 15.45
CA LEU A 250 0.56 -16.28 16.50
C LEU A 250 0.12 -17.66 15.99
N ALA A 251 0.37 -17.95 14.72
CA ALA A 251 0.12 -19.25 14.07
C ALA A 251 -1.19 -19.93 14.54
N ALA A 252 -1.07 -21.04 15.25
CA ALA A 252 -2.20 -21.83 15.75
C ALA A 252 -2.67 -21.43 17.16
N ALA A 253 -2.11 -20.39 17.79
CA ALA A 253 -2.58 -19.93 19.09
C ALA A 253 -4.06 -19.51 18.99
N PRO A 254 -4.90 -19.83 19.99
CA PRO A 254 -6.34 -19.56 19.92
C PRO A 254 -6.65 -18.06 19.87
N GLY A 255 -5.83 -17.21 20.47
CA GLY A 255 -5.99 -15.77 20.54
C GLY A 255 -4.74 -15.07 21.01
N TYR A 256 -4.81 -13.76 21.16
CA TYR A 256 -3.75 -12.96 21.77
C TYR A 256 -3.74 -13.17 23.31
N PRO A 257 -2.56 -13.23 23.96
CA PRO A 257 -2.44 -13.28 25.41
C PRO A 257 -3.09 -12.09 26.09
N ASP A 258 -3.66 -12.31 27.30
CA ASP A 258 -4.40 -11.29 28.05
C ASP A 258 -3.54 -10.05 28.37
N ASP A 259 -2.26 -10.24 28.66
CA ASP A 259 -1.32 -9.14 28.92
C ASP A 259 -1.11 -8.26 27.69
N ILE A 260 -1.09 -8.85 26.48
CA ILE A 260 -1.01 -8.12 25.23
C ILE A 260 -2.31 -7.34 24.98
N LEU A 261 -3.47 -7.99 25.13
CA LEU A 261 -4.76 -7.32 24.96
C LEU A 261 -4.90 -6.13 25.92
N LYS A 262 -4.51 -6.34 27.19
CA LYS A 262 -4.47 -5.25 28.17
C LYS A 262 -3.55 -4.11 27.74
N ALA A 263 -2.34 -4.42 27.30
CA ALA A 263 -1.37 -3.42 26.84
C ALA A 263 -1.88 -2.67 25.58
N LEU A 264 -2.56 -3.35 24.65
CA LEU A 264 -3.20 -2.71 23.50
C LEU A 264 -4.29 -1.74 23.94
N HIS A 265 -5.21 -2.16 24.81
CA HIS A 265 -6.25 -1.28 25.37
C HIS A 265 -5.67 -0.06 26.09
N GLU A 266 -4.65 -0.26 26.92
CA GLU A 266 -3.97 0.84 27.62
C GLU A 266 -3.28 1.81 26.64
N ARG A 267 -2.71 1.29 25.55
CA ARG A 267 -2.06 2.11 24.51
C ARG A 267 -3.07 2.92 23.70
N THR A 268 -4.15 2.29 23.26
CA THR A 268 -5.20 2.92 22.44
C THR A 268 -6.04 3.92 23.23
N ALA A 269 -6.22 3.72 24.54
CA ALA A 269 -6.88 4.68 25.42
C ALA A 269 -6.08 5.98 25.62
N LYS A 270 -4.78 5.99 25.32
CA LYS A 270 -3.93 7.19 25.44
C LYS A 270 -4.01 8.06 24.19
N MET A 271 -5.09 8.83 24.04
CA MET A 271 -5.35 9.71 22.89
C MET A 271 -4.17 10.64 22.53
N SER A 272 -3.37 11.05 23.51
CA SER A 272 -2.21 11.93 23.28
C SER A 272 -1.09 11.30 22.45
N LEU A 273 -1.06 9.97 22.33
CA LEU A 273 -0.08 9.23 21.52
C LEU A 273 -0.56 9.03 20.06
N GLY A 274 -1.76 9.49 19.72
CA GLY A 274 -2.40 9.21 18.43
C GLY A 274 -2.83 7.74 18.30
N PRO A 275 -3.40 7.36 17.15
CA PRO A 275 -3.84 6.00 16.89
C PRO A 275 -2.67 5.01 16.88
N LEU A 276 -2.92 3.78 17.35
CA LEU A 276 -2.08 2.63 17.05
C LEU A 276 -2.72 1.90 15.88
N PHE A 277 -1.93 1.61 14.85
CA PHE A 277 -2.43 0.94 13.65
C PHE A 277 -2.10 -0.55 13.63
N TRP A 278 -2.89 -1.32 12.88
CA TRP A 278 -2.64 -2.73 12.66
C TRP A 278 -3.05 -3.16 11.24
N CYS A 279 -2.14 -3.81 10.52
CA CYS A 279 -2.36 -4.34 9.18
C CYS A 279 -2.37 -5.88 9.23
N PRO A 280 -3.52 -6.56 9.21
CA PRO A 280 -3.63 -7.98 9.58
C PRO A 280 -3.19 -8.97 8.50
N THR A 281 -3.21 -8.62 7.22
CA THR A 281 -2.76 -9.43 6.07
C THR A 281 -3.36 -10.84 6.02
N ILE A 282 -4.66 -10.96 6.05
CA ILE A 282 -5.36 -12.25 6.30
C ILE A 282 -5.83 -12.99 5.05
N GLU A 283 -5.86 -12.35 3.87
CA GLU A 283 -6.49 -12.92 2.68
C GLU A 283 -5.93 -14.30 2.32
N GLY A 284 -4.64 -14.55 2.50
CA GLY A 284 -4.02 -15.83 2.24
C GLY A 284 -4.60 -16.98 3.08
N PHE A 285 -5.19 -16.72 4.25
CA PHE A 285 -5.82 -17.76 5.06
C PHE A 285 -7.14 -18.27 4.47
N ILE A 286 -7.74 -17.46 3.62
CA ILE A 286 -9.01 -17.76 2.93
C ILE A 286 -8.71 -18.13 1.48
N ASN A 287 -7.95 -17.31 0.77
CA ASN A 287 -7.75 -17.41 -0.66
C ASN A 287 -6.85 -18.60 -1.07
N TYR A 288 -5.85 -18.99 -0.28
CA TYR A 288 -4.99 -20.15 -0.63
C TYR A 288 -5.79 -21.44 -0.87
N LYS A 289 -6.90 -21.65 -0.15
CA LYS A 289 -7.79 -22.77 -0.40
C LYS A 289 -8.44 -22.64 -1.78
N SER A 290 -8.96 -21.47 -2.10
CA SER A 290 -9.57 -21.18 -3.40
C SER A 290 -8.59 -21.38 -4.55
N LEU A 291 -7.34 -20.94 -4.41
CA LEU A 291 -6.29 -21.13 -5.42
C LEU A 291 -5.97 -22.60 -5.71
N VAL A 292 -6.10 -23.49 -4.71
CA VAL A 292 -5.91 -24.94 -4.90
C VAL A 292 -7.12 -25.58 -5.55
N GLU A 293 -8.33 -25.12 -5.20
CA GLU A 293 -9.59 -25.62 -5.75
C GLU A 293 -9.83 -25.11 -7.19
N ASN A 294 -9.28 -23.93 -7.54
CA ASN A 294 -9.40 -23.26 -8.84
C ASN A 294 -8.01 -22.86 -9.36
N PRO A 295 -7.15 -23.82 -9.72
CA PRO A 295 -5.75 -23.55 -10.08
C PRO A 295 -5.61 -22.70 -11.35
N GLU A 296 -6.63 -22.64 -12.20
CA GLU A 296 -6.68 -21.77 -13.37
C GLU A 296 -6.58 -20.28 -13.02
N SER A 297 -6.95 -19.87 -11.81
CA SER A 297 -6.80 -18.48 -11.33
C SER A 297 -5.33 -18.07 -11.19
N LEU A 298 -4.43 -19.03 -11.01
CA LEU A 298 -2.97 -18.79 -11.00
C LEU A 298 -2.45 -18.37 -12.39
N ASP A 299 -3.18 -18.71 -13.46
CA ASP A 299 -2.83 -18.38 -14.84
C ASP A 299 -3.46 -17.06 -15.33
N ASP A 300 -4.16 -16.31 -14.46
CA ASP A 300 -4.73 -15.02 -14.84
C ASP A 300 -3.63 -14.12 -15.44
N PRO A 301 -3.80 -13.61 -16.68
CA PRO A 301 -2.84 -12.73 -17.31
C PRO A 301 -2.47 -11.49 -16.51
N ALA A 302 -3.37 -10.99 -15.66
CA ALA A 302 -3.13 -9.84 -14.79
C ALA A 302 -1.99 -10.10 -13.78
N ASN A 303 -1.81 -11.35 -13.35
CA ASN A 303 -0.74 -11.76 -12.44
C ASN A 303 0.66 -11.60 -13.06
N TYR A 304 0.73 -11.56 -14.39
CA TYR A 304 1.98 -11.52 -15.16
C TYR A 304 2.10 -10.25 -16.02
N ASP A 305 1.22 -9.27 -15.83
CA ASP A 305 1.26 -8.00 -16.58
C ASP A 305 2.59 -7.26 -16.32
N GLY A 306 3.34 -7.01 -17.38
CA GLY A 306 4.66 -6.36 -17.31
C GLY A 306 5.81 -7.28 -16.86
N VAL A 307 5.54 -8.54 -16.52
CA VAL A 307 6.58 -9.51 -16.12
C VAL A 307 7.25 -10.10 -17.35
N PRO A 308 8.61 -10.13 -17.43
CA PRO A 308 9.31 -10.81 -18.51
C PRO A 308 8.92 -12.28 -18.64
N PRO A 309 8.80 -12.81 -19.87
CA PRO A 309 8.30 -14.18 -20.10
C PRO A 309 9.08 -15.30 -19.39
N ASP A 310 10.37 -15.15 -19.24
CA ASP A 310 11.22 -16.11 -18.53
C ASP A 310 10.95 -16.11 -17.02
N ILE A 311 10.78 -14.92 -16.41
CA ILE A 311 10.40 -14.78 -14.99
C ILE A 311 8.98 -15.33 -14.78
N ALA A 312 8.04 -14.99 -15.67
CA ALA A 312 6.66 -15.49 -15.58
C ALA A 312 6.61 -17.04 -15.65
N ALA A 313 7.40 -17.63 -16.53
CA ALA A 313 7.48 -19.08 -16.64
C ALA A 313 8.07 -19.73 -15.37
N ASP A 314 9.10 -19.14 -14.77
CA ASP A 314 9.71 -19.60 -13.54
C ASP A 314 8.74 -19.50 -12.35
N ILE A 315 8.03 -18.37 -12.22
CA ILE A 315 6.98 -18.22 -11.21
C ILE A 315 5.93 -19.32 -11.36
N LYS A 316 5.38 -19.52 -12.56
CA LYS A 316 4.37 -20.56 -12.83
C LYS A 316 4.87 -21.96 -12.47
N GLN A 317 6.10 -22.26 -12.82
CA GLN A 317 6.72 -23.55 -12.47
C GLN A 317 6.84 -23.69 -10.94
N SER A 318 7.23 -22.64 -10.24
CA SER A 318 7.43 -22.67 -8.78
C SER A 318 6.15 -22.93 -7.99
N ILE A 319 5.00 -22.51 -8.51
CA ILE A 319 3.67 -22.64 -7.88
C ILE A 319 2.79 -23.72 -8.53
N ALA A 320 3.32 -24.51 -9.45
CA ALA A 320 2.56 -25.55 -10.17
C ALA A 320 1.94 -26.62 -9.25
N ARG A 321 2.40 -26.71 -8.00
CA ARG A 321 1.88 -27.63 -6.98
C ARG A 321 1.55 -26.86 -5.69
N PRO A 322 0.52 -25.99 -5.70
CA PRO A 322 0.25 -25.09 -4.59
C PRO A 322 -0.05 -25.80 -3.28
N ASN A 323 -0.65 -27.01 -3.33
CA ASN A 323 -0.92 -27.84 -2.17
C ASN A 323 0.34 -28.37 -1.44
N GLN A 324 1.51 -28.32 -2.07
CA GLN A 324 2.78 -28.71 -1.47
C GLN A 324 3.53 -27.55 -0.82
N LEU A 325 3.10 -26.31 -1.04
CA LEU A 325 3.77 -25.13 -0.52
C LEU A 325 3.56 -24.98 0.99
N ALA A 326 4.62 -24.56 1.69
CA ALA A 326 4.58 -24.39 3.14
C ALA A 326 3.46 -23.42 3.59
N TYR A 327 3.27 -22.34 2.87
CA TYR A 327 2.21 -21.38 3.15
C TYR A 327 0.81 -22.00 3.09
N TYR A 328 0.54 -22.83 2.09
CA TYR A 328 -0.72 -23.56 2.00
C TYR A 328 -0.91 -24.54 3.14
N GLN A 329 0.15 -25.31 3.50
CA GLN A 329 0.07 -26.32 4.54
C GLN A 329 -0.22 -25.75 5.93
N ILE A 330 0.27 -24.56 6.25
CA ILE A 330 0.01 -23.90 7.54
C ILE A 330 -1.33 -23.16 7.58
N THR A 331 -1.93 -22.88 6.43
CA THR A 331 -3.20 -22.13 6.31
C THR A 331 -4.35 -22.73 7.12
N PRO A 332 -4.62 -24.05 7.10
CA PRO A 332 -5.72 -24.62 7.87
C PRO A 332 -5.62 -24.39 9.39
N LEU A 333 -4.40 -24.30 9.93
CA LEU A 333 -4.19 -23.99 11.34
C LEU A 333 -4.47 -22.52 11.65
N ARG A 334 -4.01 -21.61 10.80
CA ARG A 334 -4.21 -20.17 10.96
C ARG A 334 -5.66 -19.77 10.74
N ALA A 335 -6.31 -20.32 9.72
CA ALA A 335 -7.69 -20.03 9.37
C ALA A 335 -8.67 -20.30 10.53
N LYS A 336 -8.43 -21.34 11.35
CA LYS A 336 -9.28 -21.68 12.51
C LYS A 336 -9.33 -20.58 13.58
N THR A 337 -8.31 -19.76 13.68
CA THR A 337 -8.15 -18.80 14.78
C THR A 337 -8.15 -17.34 14.31
N VAL A 338 -8.12 -17.09 12.97
CA VAL A 338 -7.99 -15.75 12.40
C VAL A 338 -9.17 -14.85 12.77
N ALA A 339 -10.41 -15.34 12.67
CA ALA A 339 -11.60 -14.56 12.97
C ALA A 339 -11.63 -14.10 14.43
N HIS A 340 -11.28 -14.98 15.36
CA HIS A 340 -11.22 -14.63 16.80
C HIS A 340 -10.12 -13.59 17.06
N LYS A 341 -8.93 -13.77 16.53
CA LYS A 341 -7.82 -12.81 16.67
C LYS A 341 -8.14 -11.47 16.04
N PHE A 342 -8.75 -11.47 14.86
CA PHE A 342 -9.17 -10.25 14.19
C PHE A 342 -10.16 -9.44 15.05
N LYS A 343 -11.15 -10.13 15.62
CA LYS A 343 -12.10 -9.53 16.56
C LYS A 343 -11.43 -8.96 17.80
N GLN A 344 -10.47 -9.68 18.40
CA GLN A 344 -9.69 -9.18 19.54
C GLN A 344 -8.93 -7.88 19.18
N LEU A 345 -8.37 -7.79 17.96
CA LEU A 345 -7.71 -6.56 17.51
C LEU A 345 -8.72 -5.41 17.37
N GLN A 346 -9.87 -5.66 16.73
CA GLN A 346 -10.93 -4.64 16.64
C GLN A 346 -11.37 -4.14 18.01
N GLU A 347 -11.63 -5.07 18.94
CA GLU A 347 -12.05 -4.75 20.31
C GLU A 347 -10.96 -4.02 21.11
N SER A 348 -9.69 -4.22 20.80
CA SER A 348 -8.58 -3.52 21.48
C SER A 348 -8.46 -2.04 21.13
N GLY A 349 -9.25 -1.55 20.14
CA GLY A 349 -9.27 -0.15 19.75
C GLY A 349 -8.13 0.26 18.81
N VAL A 350 -7.37 -0.68 18.24
CA VAL A 350 -6.41 -0.39 17.19
C VAL A 350 -7.13 0.00 15.91
N VAL A 351 -6.54 0.89 15.10
CA VAL A 351 -7.06 1.25 13.79
C VAL A 351 -6.55 0.25 12.77
N MET A 352 -7.47 -0.51 12.20
CA MET A 352 -7.16 -1.55 11.24
C MET A 352 -6.90 -0.95 9.85
N LEU A 353 -5.91 -1.49 9.12
CA LEU A 353 -5.53 -1.09 7.77
C LEU A 353 -5.62 -2.28 6.82
N ILE A 354 -6.05 -2.05 5.58
CA ILE A 354 -5.92 -3.02 4.50
C ILE A 354 -4.47 -3.07 4.03
N GLY A 355 -3.92 -4.27 3.98
CA GLY A 355 -2.64 -4.61 3.40
C GLY A 355 -2.49 -6.11 3.31
N THR A 356 -1.73 -6.56 2.33
CA THR A 356 -1.84 -7.94 1.85
C THR A 356 -0.63 -8.81 2.08
N ASP A 357 0.56 -8.24 2.19
CA ASP A 357 1.82 -8.97 2.05
C ASP A 357 2.00 -9.53 0.62
N SER A 358 1.47 -8.80 -0.40
CA SER A 358 1.55 -9.24 -1.80
C SER A 358 2.98 -9.28 -2.29
N GLY A 359 3.25 -10.20 -3.20
CA GLY A 359 4.56 -10.60 -3.68
C GLY A 359 5.08 -11.90 -3.07
N ILE A 360 4.67 -12.27 -1.84
CA ILE A 360 5.02 -13.57 -1.26
C ILE A 360 4.35 -14.73 -2.04
N PRO A 361 4.72 -16.00 -1.81
CA PRO A 361 4.22 -17.13 -2.60
C PRO A 361 2.71 -17.12 -2.83
N MET A 362 2.32 -17.16 -4.11
CA MET A 362 0.93 -17.16 -4.60
C MET A 362 0.10 -15.90 -4.28
N LYS A 363 0.70 -14.82 -3.77
CA LYS A 363 0.04 -13.54 -3.55
C LYS A 363 0.44 -12.54 -4.63
N PHE A 364 -0.47 -12.28 -5.55
CA PHE A 364 -0.21 -11.41 -6.69
C PHE A 364 -0.66 -9.97 -6.44
N HIS A 365 0.15 -9.01 -6.87
CA HIS A 365 -0.15 -7.58 -6.73
C HIS A 365 -1.42 -7.14 -7.49
N SER A 366 -1.81 -7.90 -8.51
CA SER A 366 -3.02 -7.68 -9.30
C SER A 366 -4.32 -8.00 -8.57
N SER A 367 -4.27 -8.82 -7.51
CA SER A 367 -5.49 -9.38 -6.90
C SER A 367 -5.55 -9.36 -5.38
N SER A 368 -4.42 -9.42 -4.68
CA SER A 368 -4.41 -9.60 -3.22
C SER A 368 -5.20 -8.53 -2.45
N THR A 369 -5.19 -7.26 -2.90
CA THR A 369 -5.86 -6.18 -2.16
C THR A 369 -7.39 -6.33 -2.17
N TRP A 370 -8.01 -6.70 -3.31
CA TRP A 370 -9.44 -6.92 -3.32
C TRP A 370 -9.81 -8.21 -2.57
N HIS A 371 -8.95 -9.25 -2.59
CA HIS A 371 -9.13 -10.44 -1.77
C HIS A 371 -9.09 -10.13 -0.26
N GLU A 372 -8.23 -9.21 0.17
CA GLU A 372 -8.18 -8.77 1.58
C GLU A 372 -9.48 -8.05 1.97
N LEU A 373 -10.01 -7.17 1.10
CA LEU A 373 -11.28 -6.50 1.31
C LEU A 373 -12.45 -7.50 1.35
N ASP A 374 -12.47 -8.47 0.44
CA ASP A 374 -13.43 -9.56 0.41
C ASP A 374 -13.38 -10.41 1.70
N ALA A 375 -12.15 -10.76 2.14
CA ALA A 375 -11.93 -11.48 3.37
C ALA A 375 -12.52 -10.76 4.59
N TRP A 376 -12.34 -9.45 4.68
CA TRP A 376 -12.89 -8.67 5.79
C TRP A 376 -14.42 -8.62 5.76
N VAL A 377 -15.01 -8.34 4.61
CA VAL A 377 -16.45 -8.11 4.48
C VAL A 377 -17.24 -9.43 4.47
N ASN A 378 -16.85 -10.35 3.58
CA ASN A 378 -17.63 -11.56 3.33
C ASN A 378 -17.28 -12.73 4.26
N HIS A 379 -16.14 -12.68 4.98
CA HIS A 379 -15.71 -13.76 5.87
C HIS A 379 -15.54 -13.35 7.34
N LEU A 380 -15.38 -12.06 7.64
CA LEU A 380 -15.19 -11.56 9.01
C LEU A 380 -16.25 -10.53 9.46
N ASP A 381 -17.34 -10.40 8.71
CA ASP A 381 -18.50 -9.54 9.02
C ASP A 381 -18.15 -8.05 9.25
N VAL A 382 -17.11 -7.54 8.59
CA VAL A 382 -16.78 -6.12 8.59
C VAL A 382 -17.68 -5.41 7.60
N ASP A 383 -18.29 -4.28 7.97
CA ASP A 383 -19.08 -3.51 7.01
C ASP A 383 -18.19 -2.92 5.90
N SER A 384 -18.73 -2.85 4.66
CA SER A 384 -17.99 -2.46 3.48
C SER A 384 -17.39 -1.05 3.59
N MET A 385 -18.09 -0.10 4.24
CA MET A 385 -17.60 1.26 4.42
C MET A 385 -16.38 1.29 5.34
N THR A 386 -16.40 0.53 6.43
CA THR A 386 -15.26 0.36 7.34
C THR A 386 -14.06 -0.24 6.59
N ALA A 387 -14.27 -1.28 5.79
CA ALA A 387 -13.21 -1.89 4.98
C ALA A 387 -12.65 -0.91 3.92
N ILE A 388 -13.49 -0.16 3.22
CA ILE A 388 -13.08 0.87 2.27
C ILE A 388 -12.25 1.97 2.97
N ARG A 389 -12.67 2.43 4.15
CA ARG A 389 -11.89 3.42 4.91
C ARG A 389 -10.54 2.88 5.37
N ALA A 390 -10.47 1.59 5.71
CA ALA A 390 -9.20 0.93 6.03
C ALA A 390 -8.27 0.78 4.82
N ALA A 391 -8.83 0.85 3.60
CA ALA A 391 -8.09 0.82 2.33
C ALA A 391 -7.91 2.22 1.71
N THR A 392 -8.34 3.31 2.34
CA THR A 392 -8.28 4.66 1.76
C THR A 392 -7.86 5.71 2.78
N TYR A 393 -8.76 6.12 3.67
CA TYR A 393 -8.57 7.21 4.61
C TYR A 393 -7.51 6.91 5.68
N TRP A 394 -7.64 5.78 6.38
CA TRP A 394 -6.77 5.46 7.50
C TRP A 394 -5.30 5.25 7.13
N PRO A 395 -4.94 4.63 6.00
CA PRO A 395 -3.56 4.62 5.51
C PRO A 395 -2.96 6.01 5.34
N ALA A 396 -3.72 6.95 4.78
CA ALA A 396 -3.25 8.32 4.60
C ALA A 396 -3.03 9.04 5.93
N VAL A 397 -3.89 8.79 6.93
CA VAL A 397 -3.71 9.29 8.31
C VAL A 397 -2.45 8.70 8.94
N MET A 398 -2.24 7.38 8.81
CA MET A 398 -1.05 6.68 9.34
C MET A 398 0.24 7.26 8.75
N MET A 399 0.24 7.53 7.45
CA MET A 399 1.40 8.12 6.76
C MET A 399 1.47 9.64 6.89
N LYS A 400 0.52 10.27 7.61
CA LYS A 400 0.44 11.75 7.82
C LYS A 400 0.34 12.54 6.51
N VAL A 401 -0.36 11.98 5.53
CA VAL A 401 -0.60 12.58 4.19
C VAL A 401 -2.10 12.74 3.89
N ASP A 402 -2.93 12.65 4.90
CA ASP A 402 -4.40 12.75 4.80
C ASP A 402 -4.91 14.10 4.32
N LYS A 403 -4.06 15.14 4.32
CA LYS A 403 -4.36 16.43 3.70
C LYS A 403 -4.38 16.36 2.17
N ASP A 404 -3.62 15.44 1.58
CA ASP A 404 -3.44 15.30 0.15
C ASP A 404 -4.07 14.02 -0.44
N TYR A 405 -4.23 12.94 0.35
CA TYR A 405 -4.66 11.62 -0.10
C TYR A 405 -5.75 11.01 0.77
N GLY A 406 -6.25 9.86 0.38
CA GLY A 406 -7.09 8.96 1.18
C GLY A 406 -8.59 9.28 1.16
N SER A 407 -9.02 10.37 0.55
CA SER A 407 -10.43 10.72 0.37
C SER A 407 -10.62 11.62 -0.84
N ILE A 408 -11.82 11.65 -1.38
CA ILE A 408 -12.21 12.57 -2.45
C ILE A 408 -12.76 13.84 -1.80
N SER A 409 -11.96 14.92 -1.85
CA SER A 409 -12.26 16.21 -1.28
C SER A 409 -11.53 17.31 -2.04
N GLU A 410 -12.10 18.50 -2.08
CA GLU A 410 -11.47 19.66 -2.73
C GLU A 410 -10.07 19.93 -2.18
N GLY A 411 -9.14 20.23 -3.07
CA GLY A 411 -7.74 20.49 -2.79
C GLY A 411 -6.85 19.24 -2.75
N LYS A 412 -7.39 18.02 -2.63
CA LYS A 412 -6.62 16.77 -2.63
C LYS A 412 -6.21 16.33 -4.02
N PHE A 413 -5.18 15.50 -4.10
CA PHE A 413 -4.83 14.84 -5.35
C PHE A 413 -5.99 14.00 -5.86
N ALA A 414 -6.21 14.05 -7.16
CA ALA A 414 -7.22 13.24 -7.83
C ALA A 414 -6.66 11.82 -8.09
N ASP A 415 -6.61 11.04 -7.02
CA ASP A 415 -6.38 9.62 -7.01
C ASP A 415 -7.74 8.94 -6.80
N ILE A 416 -8.37 8.51 -7.91
CA ILE A 416 -9.78 8.11 -7.93
C ILE A 416 -9.90 6.81 -8.72
N ILE A 417 -10.74 5.90 -8.23
CA ILE A 417 -11.19 4.73 -8.98
C ILE A 417 -12.70 4.76 -9.19
N ALA A 418 -13.19 4.10 -10.24
CA ALA A 418 -14.60 3.87 -10.39
C ALA A 418 -14.88 2.41 -10.80
N VAL A 419 -15.91 1.84 -10.17
CA VAL A 419 -16.32 0.44 -10.30
C VAL A 419 -17.81 0.39 -10.64
N ARG A 420 -18.18 -0.39 -11.63
CA ARG A 420 -19.58 -0.56 -12.01
C ARG A 420 -20.33 -1.38 -10.98
N GLY A 421 -21.47 -0.88 -10.52
CA GLY A 421 -22.33 -1.52 -9.53
C GLY A 421 -22.26 -0.88 -8.15
N ASP A 422 -22.64 -1.63 -7.12
CA ASP A 422 -22.76 -1.20 -5.71
C ASP A 422 -21.72 -1.92 -4.85
N VAL A 423 -20.54 -1.29 -4.66
CA VAL A 423 -19.43 -1.88 -3.88
C VAL A 423 -19.72 -1.95 -2.39
N LEU A 424 -20.68 -1.15 -1.87
CA LEU A 424 -21.07 -1.23 -0.46
C LEU A 424 -21.92 -2.48 -0.19
N ARG A 425 -22.57 -3.00 -1.24
CA ARG A 425 -23.34 -4.24 -1.17
C ARG A 425 -22.52 -5.47 -1.60
N TYR A 426 -21.63 -5.30 -2.56
CA TYR A 426 -20.84 -6.35 -3.18
C TYR A 426 -19.39 -5.89 -3.28
N ILE A 427 -18.61 -6.08 -2.21
CA ILE A 427 -17.24 -5.59 -2.11
C ILE A 427 -16.30 -6.24 -3.13
N ASP A 428 -16.59 -7.47 -3.54
CA ASP A 428 -15.88 -8.24 -4.56
C ASP A 428 -15.91 -7.59 -5.96
N LEU A 429 -16.82 -6.64 -6.21
CA LEU A 429 -16.79 -5.82 -7.43
C LEU A 429 -15.48 -5.03 -7.57
N LEU A 430 -14.73 -4.80 -6.49
CA LEU A 430 -13.42 -4.15 -6.53
C LEU A 430 -12.36 -4.95 -7.30
N GLN A 431 -12.59 -6.21 -7.63
CA GLN A 431 -11.78 -6.96 -8.57
C GLN A 431 -11.87 -6.39 -10.02
N HIS A 432 -12.90 -5.60 -10.32
CA HIS A 432 -13.22 -5.09 -11.65
C HIS A 432 -13.17 -3.55 -11.75
N VAL A 433 -12.08 -2.95 -11.29
CA VAL A 433 -11.90 -1.49 -11.42
C VAL A 433 -11.91 -1.09 -12.90
N GLY A 434 -12.90 -0.29 -13.28
CA GLY A 434 -13.14 0.11 -14.67
C GLY A 434 -12.50 1.44 -15.06
N LEU A 435 -12.26 2.35 -14.09
CA LEU A 435 -11.61 3.64 -14.28
C LEU A 435 -10.58 3.86 -13.19
N ILE A 436 -9.42 4.34 -13.56
CA ILE A 436 -8.35 4.76 -12.63
C ILE A 436 -7.85 6.13 -13.05
N ILE A 437 -7.97 7.08 -12.14
CA ILE A 437 -7.34 8.40 -12.23
C ILE A 437 -6.21 8.43 -11.20
N LYS A 438 -5.00 8.74 -11.65
CA LYS A 438 -3.82 8.90 -10.81
C LYS A 438 -3.21 10.28 -11.01
N HIS A 439 -3.14 11.08 -9.93
CA HIS A 439 -2.71 12.48 -9.99
C HIS A 439 -3.40 13.24 -11.16
N GLY A 440 -4.72 13.15 -11.22
CA GLY A 440 -5.53 13.84 -12.23
C GLY A 440 -5.44 13.26 -13.65
N LYS A 441 -4.64 12.24 -13.89
CA LYS A 441 -4.48 11.63 -15.22
C LYS A 441 -5.20 10.28 -15.28
N ARG A 442 -5.96 10.07 -16.35
CA ARG A 442 -6.58 8.77 -16.62
C ARG A 442 -5.49 7.73 -16.95
N VAL A 443 -5.49 6.63 -16.21
CA VAL A 443 -4.59 5.48 -16.39
C VAL A 443 -5.30 4.30 -17.05
N LYS A 444 -6.57 4.12 -16.70
CA LYS A 444 -7.44 3.03 -17.22
C LYS A 444 -8.82 3.57 -17.54
#